data_1c0105667514edbd80bd0ad310245e83
#
_entry.id   1c0105667514edbd80bd0ad310245e83
#
_cell.length_a   1.000
_cell.length_b   1.000
_cell.length_c   1.000
_cell.angle_alpha   90.00
_cell.angle_beta   90.00
_cell.angle_gamma   90.00
#
_symmetry.space_group_name_H-M   'P 1'
#
loop_
_entity.id
_entity.type
_entity.pdbx_description
1 polymer ?
#
loop_
_entity_poly.entity_id
_entity_poly.type
_entity_poly.pdbx_seq_one_letter_code
_entity_poly.pdbx_strand_id
1 'polypeptide(L)'
;MAKLIIHQEKIKDPKELTTICPFGAMEEKDGKVSINAACKMCRLCVKKGPAGAVEYVEEKEKKTIDKSQWNGIAVYVDHVDGEIHPVTYELIGKARELAAVIKHPVYALFMGSKIKEKAEELLHYGVDKVFVYDNPQLDRFKIEPYTAVFEDFIEKQKPSAILTGATTVGRQLAPRVAARMKTGLTADCTILEMDKNTDLSQIRPAFGGNIMAHILTPNNRPQMATVRYKVMNAPERMEETSGEIISCEIDEEKLKSNVEVLDIVLKEQEQFIESADVLVVAGRGVKKEEDLAMIQELADLMEGQLACTRPLVEAGWVDAKRQVGLSGRTVRPKLIITCGVSGAIQFVAGMNHSDCIISIDSDEKAPIFKTAHYCLVGDLYEIIPKLIEKVKAAKGA
;
A
#
# COMPACT_ATOMS: atom_id res chain seq x y z
N MET A 1 -15.48 -11.01 19.91
CA MET A 1 -15.96 -9.59 20.02
C MET A 1 -16.86 -9.51 21.22
N ALA A 2 -16.75 -8.46 22.03
CA ALA A 2 -17.69 -8.27 23.13
C ALA A 2 -19.08 -7.98 22.58
N LYS A 3 -20.11 -8.53 23.19
CA LYS A 3 -21.50 -8.28 22.83
C LYS A 3 -22.37 -8.05 24.06
N LEU A 4 -23.45 -7.33 23.87
CA LEU A 4 -24.51 -7.19 24.86
C LEU A 4 -25.63 -8.18 24.51
N ILE A 5 -26.02 -9.01 25.45
CA ILE A 5 -27.14 -9.91 25.34
C ILE A 5 -28.29 -9.30 26.12
N ILE A 6 -29.47 -9.18 25.51
CA ILE A 6 -30.68 -8.69 26.15
C ILE A 6 -31.56 -9.88 26.52
N HIS A 7 -31.87 -10.00 27.81
CA HIS A 7 -32.79 -10.98 28.37
C HIS A 7 -34.17 -10.38 28.48
N GLN A 8 -34.99 -10.53 27.43
CA GLN A 8 -36.30 -9.89 27.31
C GLN A 8 -37.23 -10.25 28.47
N GLU A 9 -37.10 -11.48 28.99
CA GLU A 9 -37.89 -12.01 30.10
C GLU A 9 -37.65 -11.30 31.44
N LYS A 10 -36.56 -10.54 31.53
CA LYS A 10 -36.18 -9.77 32.73
C LYS A 10 -36.53 -8.29 32.62
N ILE A 11 -37.07 -7.87 31.50
CA ILE A 11 -37.47 -6.48 31.23
C ILE A 11 -38.94 -6.30 31.58
N LYS A 12 -39.23 -5.56 32.64
CA LYS A 12 -40.61 -5.24 33.02
C LYS A 12 -41.17 -4.03 32.27
N ASP A 13 -40.32 -3.02 32.04
CA ASP A 13 -40.65 -1.84 31.27
C ASP A 13 -39.53 -1.56 30.25
N PRO A 14 -39.78 -1.74 28.94
CA PRO A 14 -38.83 -1.45 27.90
C PRO A 14 -38.31 -0.02 27.86
N LYS A 15 -39.11 0.94 28.32
CA LYS A 15 -38.76 2.38 28.33
C LYS A 15 -37.62 2.68 29.30
N GLU A 16 -37.46 1.91 30.35
CA GLU A 16 -36.38 2.09 31.30
C GLU A 16 -35.02 1.92 30.64
N LEU A 17 -34.83 0.90 29.79
CA LEU A 17 -33.59 0.65 29.07
C LEU A 17 -33.34 1.66 27.93
N THR A 18 -34.38 2.09 27.23
CA THR A 18 -34.22 3.09 26.17
C THR A 18 -33.80 4.44 26.73
N THR A 19 -34.32 4.83 27.91
CA THR A 19 -33.99 6.11 28.59
C THR A 19 -32.58 6.13 29.16
N ILE A 20 -32.05 4.98 29.60
CA ILE A 20 -30.70 4.87 30.15
C ILE A 20 -29.62 5.05 29.08
N CYS A 21 -29.92 4.78 27.83
CA CYS A 21 -28.93 4.85 26.76
C CYS A 21 -28.72 6.28 26.25
N PRO A 22 -27.56 6.94 26.57
CA PRO A 22 -27.33 8.33 26.14
C PRO A 22 -27.05 8.45 24.63
N PHE A 23 -26.88 7.33 23.93
CA PHE A 23 -26.61 7.28 22.50
C PHE A 23 -27.82 6.87 21.66
N GLY A 24 -29.00 6.71 22.29
CA GLY A 24 -30.20 6.25 21.58
C GLY A 24 -30.04 4.86 20.92
N ALA A 25 -29.12 4.05 21.43
CA ALA A 25 -28.81 2.74 20.84
C ALA A 25 -29.73 1.62 21.31
N MET A 26 -30.59 1.85 22.28
CA MET A 26 -31.61 0.91 22.73
C MET A 26 -32.94 1.33 22.11
N GLU A 27 -33.55 0.46 21.33
CA GLU A 27 -34.83 0.68 20.65
C GLU A 27 -35.87 -0.30 21.13
N GLU A 28 -37.11 0.17 21.29
CA GLU A 28 -38.26 -0.66 21.56
C GLU A 28 -39.06 -0.85 20.26
N LYS A 29 -39.34 -2.10 19.93
CA LYS A 29 -40.27 -2.50 18.86
C LYS A 29 -41.10 -3.68 19.34
N ASP A 30 -42.41 -3.54 19.25
CA ASP A 30 -43.35 -4.61 19.61
C ASP A 30 -43.15 -5.17 21.02
N GLY A 31 -42.85 -4.27 21.99
CA GLY A 31 -42.63 -4.66 23.39
C GLY A 31 -41.27 -5.34 23.64
N LYS A 32 -40.37 -5.40 22.65
CA LYS A 32 -39.04 -5.97 22.78
C LYS A 32 -37.98 -4.88 22.64
N VAL A 33 -36.93 -4.98 23.44
CA VAL A 33 -35.78 -4.09 23.34
C VAL A 33 -34.74 -4.69 22.42
N SER A 34 -34.18 -3.88 21.52
CA SER A 34 -33.11 -4.23 20.63
C SER A 34 -31.96 -3.20 20.68
N ILE A 35 -30.79 -3.60 20.21
CA ILE A 35 -29.60 -2.71 20.14
C ILE A 35 -29.32 -2.39 18.67
N ASN A 36 -29.27 -1.11 18.34
CA ASN A 36 -28.90 -0.65 17.01
C ASN A 36 -27.40 -0.32 16.85
N ALA A 37 -26.99 0.06 15.67
CA ALA A 37 -25.59 0.34 15.30
C ALA A 37 -24.98 1.56 16.05
N ALA A 38 -25.77 2.40 16.73
CA ALA A 38 -25.26 3.54 17.51
C ALA A 38 -24.63 3.11 18.85
N CYS A 39 -24.68 1.81 19.22
CA CYS A 39 -24.16 1.31 20.49
C CYS A 39 -22.63 1.51 20.58
N LYS A 40 -22.20 2.25 21.60
CA LYS A 40 -20.78 2.49 21.91
C LYS A 40 -20.21 1.48 22.92
N MET A 41 -20.91 0.42 23.25
CA MET A 41 -20.49 -0.61 24.22
C MET A 41 -20.07 -0.03 25.59
N CYS A 42 -20.66 1.10 26.00
CA CYS A 42 -20.30 1.83 27.22
C CYS A 42 -20.75 1.13 28.53
N ARG A 43 -21.51 0.04 28.44
CA ARG A 43 -22.02 -0.78 29.57
C ARG A 43 -22.94 -0.06 30.54
N LEU A 44 -23.44 1.16 30.23
CA LEU A 44 -24.36 1.86 31.12
C LEU A 44 -25.66 1.09 31.34
N CYS A 45 -26.21 0.46 30.30
CA CYS A 45 -27.38 -0.39 30.37
C CYS A 45 -27.20 -1.64 31.26
N VAL A 46 -25.97 -2.15 31.36
CA VAL A 46 -25.63 -3.26 32.28
C VAL A 46 -25.56 -2.79 33.73
N LYS A 47 -25.00 -1.58 33.96
CA LYS A 47 -24.75 -1.04 35.30
C LYS A 47 -25.97 -0.40 35.94
N LYS A 48 -26.80 0.28 35.14
CA LYS A 48 -27.94 1.09 35.60
C LYS A 48 -29.30 0.54 35.22
N GLY A 49 -29.37 -0.46 34.33
CA GLY A 49 -30.60 -1.12 33.92
C GLY A 49 -31.09 -2.15 34.93
N PRO A 50 -32.27 -2.75 34.70
CA PRO A 50 -32.81 -3.79 35.51
C PRO A 50 -31.80 -4.94 35.69
N ALA A 51 -31.74 -5.50 36.91
CA ALA A 51 -30.72 -6.50 37.22
C ALA A 51 -30.80 -7.72 36.31
N GLY A 52 -29.72 -7.98 35.58
CA GLY A 52 -29.60 -9.09 34.64
C GLY A 52 -30.40 -8.95 33.34
N ALA A 53 -31.03 -7.80 33.09
CA ALA A 53 -31.76 -7.57 31.84
C ALA A 53 -30.82 -7.39 30.64
N VAL A 54 -29.63 -6.85 30.88
CA VAL A 54 -28.58 -6.74 29.87
C VAL A 54 -27.30 -7.34 30.43
N GLU A 55 -26.74 -8.30 29.71
CA GLU A 55 -25.50 -8.97 30.06
C GLU A 55 -24.39 -8.54 29.08
N TYR A 56 -23.23 -8.19 29.62
CA TYR A 56 -22.04 -7.96 28.83
C TYR A 56 -21.21 -9.24 28.78
N VAL A 57 -21.16 -9.85 27.61
CA VAL A 57 -20.38 -11.06 27.38
C VAL A 57 -19.10 -10.67 26.63
N GLU A 58 -17.97 -10.81 27.32
CA GLU A 58 -16.69 -10.87 26.63
C GLU A 58 -16.55 -12.29 26.07
N GLU A 59 -16.48 -12.40 24.75
CA GLU A 59 -16.04 -13.66 24.15
C GLU A 59 -14.61 -13.94 24.66
N LYS A 60 -14.53 -14.74 25.70
CA LYS A 60 -13.27 -15.31 26.18
C LYS A 60 -12.74 -16.23 25.09
N GLU A 61 -11.45 -16.06 24.79
CA GLU A 61 -10.62 -16.84 23.91
C GLU A 61 -10.73 -16.45 22.42
N LYS A 62 -10.06 -15.35 22.07
CA LYS A 62 -9.37 -15.32 20.79
C LYS A 62 -8.38 -16.49 20.85
N LYS A 63 -8.53 -17.47 19.94
CA LYS A 63 -7.48 -18.49 19.75
C LYS A 63 -6.18 -17.75 19.55
N THR A 64 -5.33 -17.73 20.54
CA THR A 64 -3.98 -17.16 20.41
C THR A 64 -3.22 -18.12 19.51
N ILE A 65 -2.75 -17.62 18.37
CA ILE A 65 -1.91 -18.40 17.48
C ILE A 65 -0.58 -18.70 18.19
N ASP A 66 -0.10 -19.92 18.05
CA ASP A 66 1.25 -20.25 18.48
C ASP A 66 2.26 -19.64 17.51
N LYS A 67 2.80 -18.47 17.87
CA LYS A 67 3.74 -17.70 17.06
C LYS A 67 5.07 -18.42 16.84
N SER A 68 5.44 -19.36 17.71
CA SER A 68 6.71 -20.09 17.61
C SER A 68 6.78 -21.02 16.37
N GLN A 69 5.63 -21.38 15.80
CA GLN A 69 5.54 -22.16 14.58
C GLN A 69 5.74 -21.35 13.31
N TRP A 70 5.82 -20.00 13.42
CA TRP A 70 5.90 -19.10 12.30
C TRP A 70 7.27 -18.42 12.26
N ASN A 71 8.02 -18.63 11.18
CA ASN A 71 9.38 -18.18 11.04
C ASN A 71 9.64 -17.63 9.64
N GLY A 72 10.35 -16.52 9.55
CA GLY A 72 10.70 -15.86 8.28
C GLY A 72 9.80 -14.69 7.93
N ILE A 73 10.38 -13.77 7.16
CA ILE A 73 9.68 -12.67 6.49
C ILE A 73 9.73 -12.95 5.00
N ALA A 74 8.58 -13.15 4.39
CA ALA A 74 8.49 -13.47 2.97
C ALA A 74 8.19 -12.25 2.12
N VAL A 75 8.79 -12.18 0.93
CA VAL A 75 8.49 -11.21 -0.12
C VAL A 75 7.93 -11.94 -1.31
N TYR A 76 6.78 -11.50 -1.80
CA TYR A 76 6.28 -11.94 -3.10
C TYR A 76 7.08 -11.27 -4.21
N VAL A 77 7.66 -12.08 -5.10
CA VAL A 77 8.41 -11.59 -6.26
C VAL A 77 7.44 -11.23 -7.37
N ASP A 78 7.22 -9.95 -7.56
CA ASP A 78 6.41 -9.45 -8.67
C ASP A 78 7.26 -9.38 -9.94
N HIS A 79 6.74 -9.87 -11.06
CA HIS A 79 7.47 -9.90 -12.32
C HIS A 79 6.54 -9.95 -13.53
N VAL A 80 7.09 -9.65 -14.70
CA VAL A 80 6.47 -9.90 -16.01
C VAL A 80 7.46 -10.70 -16.84
N ASP A 81 7.08 -11.91 -17.25
CA ASP A 81 7.92 -12.83 -18.03
C ASP A 81 9.32 -13.07 -17.42
N GLY A 82 9.40 -13.13 -16.09
CA GLY A 82 10.63 -13.30 -15.34
C GLY A 82 11.43 -12.01 -15.09
N GLU A 83 11.07 -10.88 -15.71
CA GLU A 83 11.68 -9.59 -15.40
C GLU A 83 11.10 -9.05 -14.09
N ILE A 84 11.93 -9.03 -13.06
CA ILE A 84 11.53 -8.72 -11.68
C ILE A 84 11.22 -7.24 -11.55
N HIS A 85 10.03 -6.93 -11.04
CA HIS A 85 9.62 -5.56 -10.79
C HIS A 85 10.46 -4.94 -9.65
N PRO A 86 10.97 -3.70 -9.79
CA PRO A 86 11.85 -3.07 -8.81
C PRO A 86 11.29 -2.98 -7.39
N VAL A 87 9.96 -2.95 -7.21
CA VAL A 87 9.33 -2.99 -5.89
C VAL A 87 9.74 -4.22 -5.07
N THR A 88 10.05 -5.33 -5.73
CA THR A 88 10.51 -6.56 -5.08
C THR A 88 11.80 -6.31 -4.31
N TYR A 89 12.76 -5.62 -4.91
CA TYR A 89 14.04 -5.30 -4.27
C TYR A 89 13.87 -4.35 -3.08
N GLU A 90 12.99 -3.35 -3.20
CA GLU A 90 12.62 -2.47 -2.08
C GLU A 90 12.04 -3.28 -0.91
N LEU A 91 11.15 -4.23 -1.20
CA LEU A 91 10.54 -5.09 -0.19
C LEU A 91 11.53 -6.06 0.43
N ILE A 92 12.51 -6.56 -0.32
CA ILE A 92 13.60 -7.37 0.22
C ILE A 92 14.44 -6.54 1.21
N GLY A 93 14.77 -5.29 0.88
CA GLY A 93 15.45 -4.38 1.81
C GLY A 93 14.67 -4.21 3.10
N LYS A 94 13.38 -3.96 3.01
CA LYS A 94 12.50 -3.84 4.18
C LYS A 94 12.36 -5.15 4.96
N ALA A 95 12.22 -6.27 4.27
CA ALA A 95 12.16 -7.59 4.90
C ALA A 95 13.41 -7.90 5.72
N ARG A 96 14.61 -7.53 5.23
CA ARG A 96 15.88 -7.66 5.98
C ARG A 96 15.90 -6.84 7.25
N GLU A 97 15.44 -5.57 7.19
CA GLU A 97 15.32 -4.72 8.38
C GLU A 97 14.40 -5.35 9.43
N LEU A 98 13.21 -5.81 9.01
CA LEU A 98 12.24 -6.44 9.91
C LEU A 98 12.75 -7.77 10.48
N ALA A 99 13.37 -8.58 9.65
CA ALA A 99 13.92 -9.88 10.02
C ALA A 99 15.07 -9.76 11.03
N ALA A 100 15.90 -8.74 10.91
CA ALA A 100 16.99 -8.48 11.86
C ALA A 100 16.50 -8.26 13.30
N VAL A 101 15.32 -7.64 13.50
CA VAL A 101 14.74 -7.40 14.82
C VAL A 101 14.40 -8.69 15.56
N ILE A 102 13.91 -9.69 14.81
CA ILE A 102 13.40 -10.96 15.36
C ILE A 102 14.31 -12.15 15.06
N LYS A 103 15.43 -11.92 14.35
CA LYS A 103 16.40 -12.94 13.91
C LYS A 103 15.75 -14.06 13.08
N HIS A 104 14.85 -13.69 12.19
CA HIS A 104 14.21 -14.60 11.26
C HIS A 104 14.88 -14.51 9.88
N PRO A 105 14.83 -15.57 9.06
CA PRO A 105 15.31 -15.53 7.67
C PRO A 105 14.37 -14.70 6.78
N VAL A 106 14.95 -14.23 5.67
CA VAL A 106 14.22 -13.57 4.59
C VAL A 106 13.94 -14.56 3.47
N TYR A 107 12.69 -14.69 3.10
CA TYR A 107 12.23 -15.57 2.04
C TYR A 107 11.78 -14.75 0.82
N ALA A 108 12.01 -15.29 -0.37
CA ALA A 108 11.37 -14.82 -1.60
C ALA A 108 10.49 -15.92 -2.17
N LEU A 109 9.23 -15.59 -2.47
CA LEU A 109 8.31 -16.47 -3.16
C LEU A 109 8.25 -16.06 -4.62
N PHE A 110 8.83 -16.87 -5.50
CA PHE A 110 8.91 -16.63 -6.93
C PHE A 110 8.11 -17.69 -7.68
N MET A 111 7.06 -17.28 -8.38
CA MET A 111 6.15 -18.17 -9.09
C MET A 111 5.90 -17.67 -10.51
N GLY A 112 5.99 -18.56 -11.49
CA GLY A 112 5.82 -18.22 -12.89
C GLY A 112 6.17 -19.41 -13.80
N SER A 113 6.51 -19.13 -15.05
CA SER A 113 6.99 -20.11 -16.01
C SER A 113 8.35 -19.68 -16.56
N LYS A 114 9.30 -20.61 -16.65
CA LYS A 114 10.68 -20.37 -17.12
C LYS A 114 11.41 -19.27 -16.34
N ILE A 115 11.23 -19.27 -15.02
CA ILE A 115 11.76 -18.24 -14.12
C ILE A 115 12.97 -18.71 -13.29
N LYS A 116 13.29 -20.00 -13.32
CA LYS A 116 14.31 -20.59 -12.43
C LYS A 116 15.68 -19.90 -12.54
N GLU A 117 16.11 -19.58 -13.76
CA GLU A 117 17.39 -18.90 -13.98
C GLU A 117 17.41 -17.47 -13.44
N LYS A 118 16.25 -16.79 -13.36
CA LYS A 118 16.14 -15.45 -12.83
C LYS A 118 16.14 -15.39 -11.29
N ALA A 119 15.96 -16.52 -10.63
CA ALA A 119 15.92 -16.60 -9.16
C ALA A 119 17.26 -16.28 -8.51
N GLU A 120 18.38 -16.50 -9.20
CA GLU A 120 19.73 -16.24 -8.70
C GLU A 120 19.92 -14.73 -8.40
N GLU A 121 19.33 -13.86 -9.22
CA GLU A 121 19.42 -12.42 -9.02
C GLU A 121 18.95 -11.98 -7.62
N LEU A 122 17.93 -12.66 -7.07
CA LEU A 122 17.40 -12.33 -5.74
C LEU A 122 18.41 -12.59 -4.61
N LEU A 123 19.33 -13.54 -4.80
CA LEU A 123 20.36 -13.86 -3.81
C LEU A 123 21.38 -12.73 -3.64
N HIS A 124 21.57 -11.90 -4.67
CA HIS A 124 22.45 -10.72 -4.60
C HIS A 124 21.89 -9.61 -3.69
N TYR A 125 20.64 -9.73 -3.23
CA TYR A 125 20.01 -8.73 -2.35
C TYR A 125 19.83 -9.20 -0.91
N GLY A 126 20.44 -10.36 -0.55
CA GLY A 126 20.44 -10.90 0.82
C GLY A 126 19.15 -11.60 1.20
N VAL A 127 18.59 -12.36 0.28
CA VAL A 127 17.52 -13.32 0.52
C VAL A 127 18.15 -14.64 0.98
N ASP A 128 17.69 -15.20 2.10
CA ASP A 128 18.21 -16.47 2.61
C ASP A 128 17.70 -17.67 1.83
N LYS A 129 16.41 -17.63 1.40
CA LYS A 129 15.81 -18.73 0.62
C LYS A 129 14.86 -18.19 -0.44
N VAL A 130 15.06 -18.61 -1.68
CA VAL A 130 14.17 -18.34 -2.81
C VAL A 130 13.37 -19.59 -3.12
N PHE A 131 12.07 -19.56 -2.85
CA PHE A 131 11.14 -20.64 -3.17
C PHE A 131 10.58 -20.44 -4.57
N VAL A 132 10.98 -21.30 -5.50
CA VAL A 132 10.64 -21.18 -6.93
C VAL A 132 9.59 -22.20 -7.30
N TYR A 133 8.43 -21.72 -7.74
CA TYR A 133 7.36 -22.52 -8.36
C TYR A 133 7.36 -22.21 -9.85
N ASP A 134 8.12 -23.00 -10.60
CA ASP A 134 8.26 -22.87 -12.06
C ASP A 134 7.37 -23.90 -12.76
N ASN A 135 6.22 -23.45 -13.26
CA ASN A 135 5.23 -24.31 -13.89
C ASN A 135 4.58 -23.60 -15.10
N PRO A 136 4.38 -24.29 -16.24
CA PRO A 136 3.75 -23.72 -17.43
C PRO A 136 2.35 -23.13 -17.19
N GLN A 137 1.59 -23.64 -16.21
CA GLN A 137 0.27 -23.11 -15.86
C GLN A 137 0.34 -21.73 -15.17
N LEU A 138 1.53 -21.30 -14.76
CA LEU A 138 1.81 -19.99 -14.12
C LEU A 138 2.42 -18.99 -15.11
N ASP A 139 2.43 -19.27 -16.43
CA ASP A 139 3.03 -18.37 -17.43
C ASP A 139 2.35 -17.02 -17.49
N ARG A 140 1.04 -16.98 -17.21
CA ARG A 140 0.23 -15.77 -17.13
C ARG A 140 -0.48 -15.69 -15.79
N PHE A 141 -0.62 -14.46 -15.30
CA PHE A 141 -1.33 -14.25 -14.04
C PHE A 141 -2.79 -14.71 -14.15
N LYS A 142 -3.13 -15.70 -13.37
CA LYS A 142 -4.50 -16.16 -13.10
C LYS A 142 -4.66 -16.28 -11.61
N ILE A 143 -5.73 -15.71 -11.08
CA ILE A 143 -5.88 -15.52 -9.64
C ILE A 143 -5.96 -16.84 -8.86
N GLU A 144 -6.58 -17.87 -9.42
CA GLU A 144 -6.73 -19.17 -8.75
C GLU A 144 -5.39 -19.90 -8.61
N PRO A 145 -4.60 -20.17 -9.70
CA PRO A 145 -3.31 -20.83 -9.60
C PRO A 145 -2.32 -20.10 -8.70
N TYR A 146 -2.22 -18.76 -8.85
CA TYR A 146 -1.33 -17.97 -8.03
C TYR A 146 -1.71 -18.00 -6.54
N THR A 147 -3.01 -17.99 -6.24
CA THR A 147 -3.50 -18.13 -4.86
C THR A 147 -3.15 -19.52 -4.31
N ALA A 148 -3.29 -20.59 -5.11
CA ALA A 148 -2.99 -21.94 -4.68
C ALA A 148 -1.50 -22.13 -4.37
N VAL A 149 -0.61 -21.55 -5.18
CA VAL A 149 0.84 -21.54 -4.91
C VAL A 149 1.15 -20.80 -3.61
N PHE A 150 0.52 -19.65 -3.38
CA PHE A 150 0.69 -18.90 -2.15
C PHE A 150 0.25 -19.69 -0.91
N GLU A 151 -0.89 -20.37 -0.99
CA GLU A 151 -1.39 -21.24 0.09
C GLU A 151 -0.42 -22.36 0.37
N ASP A 152 0.06 -23.07 -0.65
CA ASP A 152 1.03 -24.16 -0.52
C ASP A 152 2.32 -23.69 0.15
N PHE A 153 2.84 -22.54 -0.27
CA PHE A 153 4.01 -21.92 0.34
C PHE A 153 3.76 -21.56 1.83
N ILE A 154 2.64 -20.91 2.15
CA ILE A 154 2.31 -20.51 3.51
C ILE A 154 2.15 -21.73 4.43
N GLU A 155 1.49 -22.78 3.96
CA GLU A 155 1.28 -24.02 4.72
C GLU A 155 2.60 -24.76 5.03
N LYS A 156 3.52 -24.78 4.05
CA LYS A 156 4.82 -25.46 4.18
C LYS A 156 5.84 -24.64 4.98
N GLN A 157 5.93 -23.34 4.72
CA GLN A 157 7.01 -22.50 5.26
C GLN A 157 6.59 -21.66 6.49
N LYS A 158 5.30 -21.42 6.68
CA LYS A 158 4.73 -20.68 7.80
C LYS A 158 5.46 -19.34 8.09
N PRO A 159 5.57 -18.42 7.11
CA PRO A 159 6.24 -17.14 7.34
C PRO A 159 5.46 -16.29 8.35
N SER A 160 6.16 -15.57 9.24
CA SER A 160 5.55 -14.67 10.23
C SER A 160 4.84 -13.50 9.58
N ALA A 161 5.43 -12.98 8.51
CA ALA A 161 4.85 -11.89 7.71
C ALA A 161 5.15 -12.08 6.22
N ILE A 162 4.29 -11.49 5.39
CA ILE A 162 4.44 -11.47 3.93
C ILE A 162 4.28 -10.04 3.42
N LEU A 163 5.26 -9.58 2.65
CA LEU A 163 5.26 -8.29 1.97
C LEU A 163 4.99 -8.48 0.49
N THR A 164 4.09 -7.67 -0.06
CA THR A 164 3.69 -7.73 -1.47
C THR A 164 3.72 -6.33 -2.06
N GLY A 165 4.21 -6.18 -3.29
CA GLY A 165 4.11 -4.92 -4.02
C GLY A 165 2.65 -4.53 -4.27
N ALA A 166 2.32 -3.25 -4.14
CA ALA A 166 0.99 -2.74 -4.48
C ALA A 166 0.86 -2.49 -6.00
N THR A 167 1.33 -3.43 -6.79
CA THR A 167 1.21 -3.50 -8.25
C THR A 167 -0.20 -3.96 -8.66
N THR A 168 -0.47 -4.00 -9.95
CA THR A 168 -1.74 -4.51 -10.47
C THR A 168 -1.98 -5.96 -10.04
N VAL A 169 -0.95 -6.81 -10.08
CA VAL A 169 -1.02 -8.21 -9.65
C VAL A 169 -1.13 -8.30 -8.12
N GLY A 170 -0.24 -7.64 -7.38
CA GLY A 170 -0.21 -7.73 -5.93
C GLY A 170 -1.48 -7.24 -5.26
N ARG A 171 -2.14 -6.18 -5.79
CA ARG A 171 -3.42 -5.67 -5.29
C ARG A 171 -4.60 -6.63 -5.51
N GLN A 172 -4.51 -7.54 -6.47
CA GLN A 172 -5.50 -8.58 -6.69
C GLN A 172 -5.19 -9.82 -5.85
N LEU A 173 -3.91 -10.23 -5.82
CA LEU A 173 -3.47 -11.48 -5.21
C LEU A 173 -3.46 -11.43 -3.68
N ALA A 174 -2.85 -10.40 -3.08
CA ALA A 174 -2.69 -10.32 -1.63
C ALA A 174 -4.03 -10.35 -0.85
N PRO A 175 -5.09 -9.63 -1.25
CA PRO A 175 -6.39 -9.72 -0.56
C PRO A 175 -7.03 -11.11 -0.69
N ARG A 176 -6.86 -11.75 -1.83
CA ARG A 176 -7.40 -13.10 -2.06
C ARG A 176 -6.72 -14.11 -1.13
N VAL A 177 -5.38 -14.06 -1.05
CA VAL A 177 -4.59 -14.91 -0.14
C VAL A 177 -4.96 -14.64 1.32
N ALA A 178 -5.04 -13.37 1.73
CA ALA A 178 -5.42 -13.00 3.09
C ALA A 178 -6.79 -13.54 3.49
N ALA A 179 -7.77 -13.46 2.58
CA ALA A 179 -9.11 -13.99 2.80
C ALA A 179 -9.09 -15.54 2.93
N ARG A 180 -8.31 -16.23 2.10
CA ARG A 180 -8.17 -17.69 2.16
C ARG A 180 -7.51 -18.14 3.45
N MET A 181 -6.47 -17.46 3.88
CA MET A 181 -5.75 -17.74 5.14
C MET A 181 -6.49 -17.19 6.38
N LYS A 182 -7.62 -16.50 6.20
CA LYS A 182 -8.39 -15.83 7.28
C LYS A 182 -7.52 -14.94 8.14
N THR A 183 -6.62 -14.18 7.50
CA THR A 183 -5.70 -13.26 8.15
C THR A 183 -5.97 -11.81 7.77
N GLY A 184 -5.32 -10.87 8.45
CA GLY A 184 -5.40 -9.45 8.13
C GLY A 184 -4.41 -9.04 7.06
N LEU A 185 -4.84 -8.09 6.21
CA LEU A 185 -4.00 -7.43 5.23
C LEU A 185 -4.17 -5.91 5.38
N THR A 186 -3.06 -5.18 5.45
CA THR A 186 -3.07 -3.72 5.36
C THR A 186 -2.53 -3.29 4.00
N ALA A 187 -3.34 -2.56 3.26
CA ALA A 187 -2.98 -2.09 1.93
C ALA A 187 -2.25 -0.74 1.97
N ASP A 188 -1.31 -0.55 1.03
CA ASP A 188 -0.60 0.72 0.81
C ASP A 188 0.10 1.26 2.07
N CYS A 189 0.79 0.40 2.80
CA CYS A 189 1.60 0.80 3.95
C CYS A 189 2.75 1.71 3.52
N THR A 190 3.04 2.72 4.33
CA THR A 190 4.17 3.63 4.15
C THR A 190 5.29 3.38 5.14
N ILE A 191 4.97 2.81 6.30
CA ILE A 191 5.95 2.40 7.31
C ILE A 191 5.60 1.00 7.79
N LEU A 192 6.61 0.18 7.99
CA LEU A 192 6.50 -1.16 8.56
C LEU A 192 7.54 -1.28 9.67
N GLU A 193 7.11 -1.75 10.83
CA GLU A 193 7.95 -1.97 12.01
C GLU A 193 7.68 -3.34 12.60
N MET A 194 8.70 -3.98 13.16
CA MET A 194 8.59 -5.31 13.74
C MET A 194 8.88 -5.27 15.23
N ASP A 195 7.96 -5.81 16.03
CA ASP A 195 8.19 -6.00 17.46
C ASP A 195 8.94 -7.31 17.73
N LYS A 196 9.66 -7.37 18.86
CA LYS A 196 10.38 -8.58 19.30
C LYS A 196 9.50 -9.82 19.47
N ASN A 197 8.19 -9.63 19.65
CA ASN A 197 7.18 -10.68 19.75
C ASN A 197 6.65 -11.15 18.40
N THR A 198 7.31 -10.75 17.29
CA THR A 198 6.96 -11.04 15.90
C THR A 198 5.67 -10.38 15.39
N ASP A 199 5.17 -9.33 16.06
CA ASP A 199 4.04 -8.57 15.55
C ASP A 199 4.51 -7.44 14.63
N LEU A 200 3.94 -7.43 13.41
CA LEU A 200 4.18 -6.42 12.39
C LEU A 200 3.23 -5.24 12.61
N SER A 201 3.78 -4.09 12.96
CA SER A 201 3.07 -2.80 12.94
C SER A 201 3.02 -2.28 11.51
N GLN A 202 1.82 -2.15 10.99
CA GLN A 202 1.53 -1.76 9.61
C GLN A 202 0.94 -0.36 9.64
N ILE A 203 1.71 0.63 9.15
CA ILE A 203 1.36 2.03 9.30
C ILE A 203 1.07 2.63 7.93
N ARG A 204 -0.05 3.29 7.83
CA ARG A 204 -0.48 3.95 6.61
C ARG A 204 -1.23 5.26 6.88
N PRO A 205 -1.17 6.22 5.96
CA PRO A 205 -2.04 7.39 6.02
C PRO A 205 -3.51 7.01 5.92
N ALA A 206 -4.34 7.62 6.76
CA ALA A 206 -5.79 7.46 6.77
C ALA A 206 -6.49 8.82 6.82
N PHE A 207 -7.79 8.86 6.56
CA PHE A 207 -8.60 10.08 6.56
C PHE A 207 -7.99 11.24 5.76
N GLY A 208 -7.60 10.94 4.52
CA GLY A 208 -7.00 11.94 3.64
C GLY A 208 -5.56 12.31 4.00
N GLY A 209 -4.86 11.49 4.79
CA GLY A 209 -3.46 11.72 5.19
C GLY A 209 -3.30 12.48 6.51
N ASN A 210 -4.39 12.86 7.16
CA ASN A 210 -4.34 13.63 8.41
C ASN A 210 -3.98 12.78 9.64
N ILE A 211 -4.09 11.46 9.53
CA ILE A 211 -3.82 10.51 10.63
C ILE A 211 -2.99 9.37 10.08
N MET A 212 -1.97 8.95 10.86
CA MET A 212 -1.24 7.72 10.61
C MET A 212 -1.91 6.59 11.40
N ALA A 213 -2.54 5.66 10.70
CA ALA A 213 -3.17 4.50 11.32
C ALA A 213 -2.13 3.40 11.56
N HIS A 214 -2.00 2.98 12.82
CA HIS A 214 -1.21 1.82 13.22
C HIS A 214 -2.13 0.60 13.29
N ILE A 215 -1.87 -0.39 12.48
CA ILE A 215 -2.71 -1.59 12.33
C ILE A 215 -1.90 -2.82 12.74
N LEU A 216 -2.48 -3.63 13.61
CA LEU A 216 -1.88 -4.85 14.14
C LEU A 216 -2.83 -6.04 13.92
N THR A 217 -2.27 -7.19 13.57
CA THR A 217 -3.00 -8.47 13.50
C THR A 217 -2.33 -9.54 14.38
N PRO A 218 -2.30 -9.34 15.72
CA PRO A 218 -1.48 -10.15 16.61
C PRO A 218 -1.93 -11.61 16.75
N ASN A 219 -3.19 -11.91 16.40
CA ASN A 219 -3.79 -13.23 16.60
C ASN A 219 -3.88 -14.07 15.33
N ASN A 220 -3.34 -13.59 14.21
CA ASN A 220 -3.38 -14.27 12.91
C ASN A 220 -2.00 -14.26 12.26
N ARG A 221 -1.71 -15.30 11.49
CA ARG A 221 -0.50 -15.44 10.67
C ARG A 221 -0.87 -16.04 9.30
N PRO A 222 -0.06 -15.73 8.27
CA PRO A 222 0.95 -14.67 8.26
C PRO A 222 0.31 -13.28 8.42
N GLN A 223 1.07 -12.29 8.87
CA GLN A 223 0.66 -10.89 8.80
C GLN A 223 0.99 -10.38 7.41
N MET A 224 0.05 -9.71 6.74
CA MET A 224 0.23 -9.33 5.34
C MET A 224 0.14 -7.82 5.14
N ALA A 225 1.05 -7.29 4.32
CA ALA A 225 1.06 -5.88 3.95
C ALA A 225 1.31 -5.72 2.45
N THR A 226 0.63 -4.75 1.81
CA THR A 226 1.08 -4.26 0.51
C THR A 226 1.74 -2.91 0.63
N VAL A 227 2.77 -2.67 -0.19
CA VAL A 227 3.56 -1.43 -0.22
C VAL A 227 3.70 -0.96 -1.66
N ARG A 228 3.55 0.34 -1.90
CA ARG A 228 3.73 0.91 -3.24
C ARG A 228 5.20 0.97 -3.62
N TYR A 229 5.46 0.93 -4.92
CA TYR A 229 6.76 1.21 -5.48
C TYR A 229 7.24 2.62 -5.09
N LYS A 230 8.54 2.81 -4.91
CA LYS A 230 9.20 4.06 -4.47
C LYS A 230 8.89 4.50 -3.02
N VAL A 231 8.37 3.62 -2.19
CA VAL A 231 8.10 3.89 -0.76
C VAL A 231 9.22 3.36 0.13
N MET A 232 9.79 2.20 -0.20
CA MET A 232 10.89 1.60 0.57
C MET A 232 12.21 1.75 -0.20
N ASN A 233 13.32 1.41 0.44
CA ASN A 233 14.62 1.46 -0.20
C ASN A 233 15.08 0.06 -0.60
N ALA A 234 15.50 -0.08 -1.84
CA ALA A 234 16.20 -1.28 -2.27
C ALA A 234 17.63 -1.32 -1.67
N PRO A 235 18.11 -2.48 -1.22
CA PRO A 235 19.50 -2.61 -0.82
C PRO A 235 20.42 -2.54 -2.05
N GLU A 236 21.70 -2.26 -1.83
CA GLU A 236 22.70 -2.38 -2.88
C GLU A 236 22.85 -3.85 -3.31
N ARG A 237 23.04 -4.04 -4.61
CA ARG A 237 23.32 -5.36 -5.16
C ARG A 237 24.72 -5.82 -4.73
N MET A 238 24.79 -6.93 -4.01
CA MET A 238 26.04 -7.54 -3.57
C MET A 238 26.71 -8.31 -4.72
N GLU A 239 28.04 -8.34 -4.77
CA GLU A 239 28.76 -9.15 -5.74
C GLU A 239 28.64 -10.64 -5.42
N GLU A 240 28.78 -10.99 -4.15
CA GLU A 240 28.65 -12.38 -3.68
C GLU A 240 27.18 -12.70 -3.36
N THR A 241 26.76 -13.89 -3.77
CA THR A 241 25.43 -14.41 -3.43
C THR A 241 25.47 -15.14 -2.09
N SER A 242 24.39 -14.99 -1.32
CA SER A 242 24.18 -15.76 -0.08
C SER A 242 22.77 -16.36 -0.12
N GLY A 243 22.60 -17.54 0.48
CA GLY A 243 21.31 -18.21 0.52
C GLY A 243 21.16 -19.36 -0.49
N GLU A 244 19.96 -19.86 -0.60
CA GLU A 244 19.67 -21.05 -1.43
C GLU A 244 18.41 -20.89 -2.28
N ILE A 245 18.40 -21.53 -3.46
CA ILE A 245 17.22 -21.62 -4.32
C ILE A 245 16.57 -22.99 -4.10
N ILE A 246 15.30 -22.99 -3.73
CA ILE A 246 14.51 -24.19 -3.46
C ILE A 246 13.46 -24.33 -4.56
N SER A 247 13.62 -25.35 -5.41
CA SER A 247 12.57 -25.70 -6.39
C SER A 247 11.40 -26.35 -5.66
N CYS A 248 10.22 -25.81 -5.85
CA CYS A 248 8.99 -26.26 -5.22
C CYS A 248 8.05 -26.87 -6.27
N GLU A 249 7.43 -27.97 -5.90
CA GLU A 249 6.40 -28.62 -6.69
C GLU A 249 5.03 -28.44 -6.01
N ILE A 250 4.00 -28.31 -6.83
CA ILE A 250 2.60 -28.24 -6.42
C ILE A 250 1.79 -29.19 -7.31
N ASP A 251 0.74 -29.75 -6.74
CA ASP A 251 -0.20 -30.60 -7.47
C ASP A 251 -0.87 -29.79 -8.61
N GLU A 252 -0.77 -30.30 -9.83
CA GLU A 252 -1.33 -29.67 -11.03
C GLU A 252 -2.85 -29.44 -10.94
N GLU A 253 -3.57 -30.30 -10.21
CA GLU A 253 -5.01 -30.12 -9.98
C GLU A 253 -5.33 -28.80 -9.24
N LYS A 254 -4.41 -28.35 -8.36
CA LYS A 254 -4.55 -27.06 -7.64
C LYS A 254 -4.29 -25.85 -8.55
N LEU A 255 -3.63 -26.04 -9.69
CA LEU A 255 -3.31 -24.97 -10.65
C LEU A 255 -4.40 -24.77 -11.71
N LYS A 256 -5.49 -25.52 -11.66
CA LYS A 256 -6.63 -25.32 -12.57
C LYS A 256 -7.28 -23.96 -12.36
N SER A 257 -7.63 -23.30 -13.46
CA SER A 257 -8.35 -22.03 -13.49
C SER A 257 -9.57 -22.14 -14.40
N ASN A 258 -10.62 -21.41 -14.03
CA ASN A 258 -11.78 -21.22 -14.89
C ASN A 258 -11.60 -20.06 -15.88
N VAL A 259 -10.41 -19.44 -15.90
CA VAL A 259 -10.05 -18.33 -16.77
C VAL A 259 -8.99 -18.80 -17.77
N GLU A 260 -9.26 -18.58 -19.04
CA GLU A 260 -8.32 -18.81 -20.15
C GLU A 260 -7.87 -17.45 -20.70
N VAL A 261 -6.56 -17.26 -20.85
CA VAL A 261 -5.98 -16.08 -21.49
C VAL A 261 -5.91 -16.34 -23.00
N LEU A 262 -6.75 -15.68 -23.76
CA LEU A 262 -6.83 -15.88 -25.23
C LEU A 262 -5.74 -15.11 -25.96
N ASP A 263 -5.47 -13.88 -25.53
CA ASP A 263 -4.49 -12.99 -26.19
C ASP A 263 -3.97 -11.94 -25.21
N ILE A 264 -2.77 -11.41 -25.47
CA ILE A 264 -2.14 -10.30 -24.76
C ILE A 264 -1.74 -9.25 -25.75
N VAL A 265 -2.45 -8.13 -25.74
CA VAL A 265 -2.13 -6.98 -26.57
C VAL A 265 -1.22 -6.04 -25.78
N LEU A 266 0.03 -5.93 -26.20
CA LEU A 266 0.97 -4.97 -25.63
C LEU A 266 0.53 -3.56 -25.99
N LYS A 267 0.38 -2.70 -25.00
CA LYS A 267 0.25 -1.26 -25.23
C LYS A 267 1.62 -0.69 -25.57
N GLU A 268 1.64 0.36 -26.38
CA GLU A 268 2.87 1.12 -26.59
C GLU A 268 3.48 1.51 -25.25
N GLN A 269 4.81 1.41 -25.15
CA GLN A 269 5.53 1.76 -23.91
C GLN A 269 5.32 3.25 -23.62
N GLU A 270 4.38 3.55 -22.76
CA GLU A 270 4.26 4.88 -22.19
C GLU A 270 5.37 5.03 -21.15
N GLN A 271 6.10 6.13 -21.20
CA GLN A 271 7.05 6.47 -20.16
C GLN A 271 6.28 6.78 -18.87
N PHE A 272 6.43 5.93 -17.86
CA PHE A 272 5.78 6.12 -16.59
C PHE A 272 6.47 7.22 -15.78
N ILE A 273 5.70 8.11 -15.17
CA ILE A 273 6.25 9.20 -14.35
C ILE A 273 7.03 8.69 -13.12
N GLU A 274 6.78 7.45 -12.68
CA GLU A 274 7.51 6.81 -11.58
C GLU A 274 8.97 6.55 -11.91
N SER A 275 9.33 6.39 -13.17
CA SER A 275 10.70 6.14 -13.63
C SER A 275 11.45 7.41 -14.02
N ALA A 276 10.79 8.56 -14.06
CA ALA A 276 11.43 9.81 -14.47
C ALA A 276 12.41 10.33 -13.42
N ASP A 277 13.59 10.76 -13.87
CA ASP A 277 14.59 11.43 -13.02
C ASP A 277 14.20 12.88 -12.70
N VAL A 278 13.47 13.51 -13.61
CA VAL A 278 12.98 14.89 -13.47
C VAL A 278 11.46 14.93 -13.73
N LEU A 279 10.73 15.58 -12.84
CA LEU A 279 9.29 15.83 -13.00
C LEU A 279 8.98 17.31 -12.87
N VAL A 280 8.17 17.82 -13.80
CA VAL A 280 7.56 19.15 -13.67
C VAL A 280 6.06 18.96 -13.47
N VAL A 281 5.55 19.37 -12.32
CA VAL A 281 4.19 19.06 -11.88
C VAL A 281 3.30 20.29 -11.98
N ALA A 282 2.27 20.21 -12.82
CA ALA A 282 1.23 21.23 -12.93
C ALA A 282 0.19 21.09 -11.82
N GLY A 283 -0.12 22.16 -11.12
CA GLY A 283 -1.16 22.26 -10.12
C GLY A 283 -2.34 23.13 -10.53
N ARG A 284 -3.32 23.28 -9.65
CA ARG A 284 -4.52 24.08 -9.88
C ARG A 284 -4.24 25.59 -10.10
N GLY A 285 -3.04 26.06 -9.83
CA GLY A 285 -2.60 27.43 -10.16
C GLY A 285 -2.47 27.69 -11.66
N VAL A 286 -2.42 26.65 -12.50
CA VAL A 286 -2.53 26.74 -13.96
C VAL A 286 -3.97 27.11 -14.31
N LYS A 287 -4.16 28.18 -15.06
CA LYS A 287 -5.49 28.78 -15.29
C LYS A 287 -6.25 28.20 -16.47
N LYS A 288 -5.53 27.68 -17.50
CA LYS A 288 -6.09 27.13 -18.73
C LYS A 288 -5.31 25.90 -19.17
N GLU A 289 -5.95 25.03 -19.93
CA GLU A 289 -5.33 23.84 -20.50
C GLU A 289 -4.16 24.17 -21.42
N GLU A 290 -4.30 25.22 -22.23
CA GLU A 290 -3.26 25.66 -23.18
C GLU A 290 -1.97 26.07 -22.47
N ASP A 291 -2.06 26.54 -21.24
CA ASP A 291 -0.90 26.97 -20.44
C ASP A 291 -0.01 25.79 -20.01
N LEU A 292 -0.51 24.56 -20.10
CA LEU A 292 0.29 23.35 -19.87
C LEU A 292 1.46 23.24 -20.86
N ALA A 293 1.35 23.83 -22.05
CA ALA A 293 2.42 23.83 -23.03
C ALA A 293 3.72 24.47 -22.48
N MET A 294 3.61 25.53 -21.69
CA MET A 294 4.76 26.19 -21.04
C MET A 294 5.43 25.25 -20.00
N ILE A 295 4.62 24.49 -19.26
CA ILE A 295 5.14 23.56 -18.26
C ILE A 295 5.75 22.33 -18.95
N GLN A 296 5.15 21.87 -20.05
CA GLN A 296 5.71 20.80 -20.87
C GLN A 296 7.05 21.23 -21.48
N GLU A 297 7.17 22.45 -22.00
CA GLU A 297 8.43 22.98 -22.51
C GLU A 297 9.53 22.96 -21.43
N LEU A 298 9.21 23.37 -20.21
CA LEU A 298 10.17 23.28 -19.10
C LEU A 298 10.57 21.83 -18.80
N ALA A 299 9.61 20.90 -18.81
CA ALA A 299 9.86 19.49 -18.60
C ALA A 299 10.79 18.92 -19.70
N ASP A 300 10.52 19.22 -20.96
CA ASP A 300 11.31 18.76 -22.11
C ASP A 300 12.75 19.31 -22.05
N LEU A 301 12.90 20.60 -21.73
CA LEU A 301 14.21 21.21 -21.56
C LEU A 301 15.02 20.60 -20.42
N MET A 302 14.36 20.08 -19.39
CA MET A 302 15.00 19.40 -18.26
C MET A 302 15.15 17.89 -18.49
N GLU A 303 14.84 17.39 -19.70
CA GLU A 303 14.80 15.95 -20.03
C GLU A 303 13.93 15.15 -19.08
N GLY A 304 12.85 15.80 -18.59
CA GLY A 304 11.91 15.29 -17.64
C GLY A 304 10.53 15.02 -18.25
N GLN A 305 9.56 14.77 -17.37
CA GLN A 305 8.18 14.52 -17.77
C GLN A 305 7.22 15.49 -17.08
N LEU A 306 6.15 15.85 -17.79
CA LEU A 306 5.01 16.55 -17.21
C LEU A 306 4.22 15.59 -16.32
N ALA A 307 3.94 16.02 -15.11
CA ALA A 307 2.99 15.38 -14.20
C ALA A 307 1.96 16.40 -13.71
N CYS A 308 0.94 15.96 -13.00
CA CYS A 308 -0.11 16.85 -12.53
C CYS A 308 -0.67 16.47 -11.15
N THR A 309 -1.42 17.41 -10.58
CA THR A 309 -2.24 17.16 -9.41
C THR A 309 -3.67 16.76 -9.81
N ARG A 310 -4.41 16.13 -8.92
CA ARG A 310 -5.76 15.61 -9.13
C ARG A 310 -6.75 16.60 -9.78
N PRO A 311 -6.79 17.92 -9.42
CA PRO A 311 -7.70 18.85 -10.06
C PRO A 311 -7.58 18.96 -11.57
N LEU A 312 -6.39 18.75 -12.15
CA LEU A 312 -6.19 18.82 -13.61
C LEU A 312 -6.69 17.55 -14.31
N VAL A 313 -6.64 16.42 -13.61
CA VAL A 313 -7.25 15.16 -14.09
C VAL A 313 -8.78 15.27 -14.06
N GLU A 314 -9.33 15.81 -12.97
CA GLU A 314 -10.79 16.03 -12.85
C GLU A 314 -11.32 17.04 -13.87
N ALA A 315 -10.49 18.00 -14.28
CA ALA A 315 -10.81 18.93 -15.37
C ALA A 315 -10.68 18.29 -16.78
N GLY A 316 -10.11 17.08 -16.89
CA GLY A 316 -9.89 16.40 -18.16
C GLY A 316 -8.67 16.89 -18.95
N TRP A 317 -7.82 17.73 -18.38
CA TRP A 317 -6.66 18.33 -19.06
C TRP A 317 -5.46 17.39 -19.17
N VAL A 318 -5.30 16.48 -18.21
CA VAL A 318 -4.17 15.54 -18.15
C VAL A 318 -4.66 14.15 -17.78
N ASP A 319 -4.08 13.12 -18.40
CA ASP A 319 -4.41 11.73 -18.11
C ASP A 319 -4.10 11.38 -16.64
N ALA A 320 -4.98 10.58 -16.02
CA ALA A 320 -4.84 10.11 -14.64
C ALA A 320 -3.53 9.35 -14.36
N LYS A 321 -2.90 8.78 -15.39
CA LYS A 321 -1.59 8.11 -15.30
C LYS A 321 -0.46 9.07 -14.94
N ARG A 322 -0.63 10.37 -15.17
CA ARG A 322 0.32 11.44 -14.83
C ARG A 322 0.01 12.12 -13.49
N GLN A 323 -1.00 11.65 -12.76
CA GLN A 323 -1.36 12.19 -11.47
C GLN A 323 -0.39 11.73 -10.39
N VAL A 324 0.17 12.69 -9.63
CA VAL A 324 0.99 12.43 -8.44
C VAL A 324 0.12 12.52 -7.17
N GLY A 325 0.31 11.60 -6.24
CA GLY A 325 -0.34 11.63 -4.92
C GLY A 325 -0.91 10.29 -4.47
N LEU A 326 -1.62 10.29 -3.33
CA LEU A 326 -2.21 9.08 -2.75
C LEU A 326 -3.24 8.40 -3.67
N SER A 327 -3.99 9.17 -4.45
CA SER A 327 -4.94 8.65 -5.44
C SER A 327 -4.34 8.47 -6.83
N GLY A 328 -3.07 8.84 -7.01
CA GLY A 328 -2.30 8.72 -8.22
C GLY A 328 -1.07 7.84 -8.03
N ARG A 329 0.05 8.29 -8.60
CA ARG A 329 1.35 7.64 -8.57
C ARG A 329 2.20 8.20 -7.42
N THR A 330 2.97 7.32 -6.77
CA THR A 330 4.04 7.73 -5.87
C THR A 330 5.32 7.82 -6.69
N VAL A 331 6.00 8.97 -6.62
CA VAL A 331 7.20 9.27 -7.40
C VAL A 331 8.36 9.65 -6.49
N ARG A 332 9.58 9.35 -6.94
CA ARG A 332 10.81 9.74 -6.27
C ARG A 332 11.86 10.14 -7.31
N PRO A 333 11.66 11.26 -8.02
CA PRO A 333 12.63 11.77 -8.96
C PRO A 333 13.83 12.40 -8.23
N LYS A 334 14.95 12.55 -8.95
CA LYS A 334 16.11 13.36 -8.50
C LYS A 334 15.73 14.83 -8.36
N LEU A 335 14.85 15.32 -9.25
CA LEU A 335 14.33 16.68 -9.21
C LEU A 335 12.84 16.71 -9.49
N ILE A 336 12.09 17.39 -8.63
CA ILE A 336 10.68 17.71 -8.87
C ILE A 336 10.46 19.22 -8.77
N ILE A 337 9.84 19.79 -9.80
CA ILE A 337 9.45 21.20 -9.85
C ILE A 337 7.92 21.27 -9.81
N THR A 338 7.35 21.88 -8.79
CA THR A 338 5.90 22.04 -8.68
C THR A 338 5.48 23.46 -9.06
N CYS A 339 4.49 23.57 -9.93
CA CYS A 339 4.03 24.83 -10.53
C CYS A 339 2.56 25.08 -10.15
N GLY A 340 2.31 26.04 -9.27
CA GLY A 340 0.96 26.36 -8.79
C GLY A 340 0.29 25.23 -8.00
N VAL A 341 1.06 24.55 -7.16
CA VAL A 341 0.62 23.43 -6.32
C VAL A 341 0.58 23.88 -4.87
N SER A 342 -0.60 23.87 -4.26
CA SER A 342 -0.78 24.30 -2.86
C SER A 342 -0.15 23.37 -1.81
N GLY A 343 0.10 22.10 -2.13
CA GLY A 343 0.70 21.16 -1.19
C GLY A 343 -0.30 20.45 -0.28
N ALA A 344 -1.43 20.02 -0.82
CA ALA A 344 -2.33 19.14 -0.09
C ALA A 344 -1.59 17.87 0.37
N ILE A 345 -1.88 17.38 1.57
CA ILE A 345 -1.20 16.22 2.18
C ILE A 345 -1.20 15.01 1.26
N GLN A 346 -2.29 14.81 0.52
CA GLN A 346 -2.44 13.71 -0.42
C GLN A 346 -1.45 13.78 -1.58
N PHE A 347 -1.13 14.98 -2.04
CA PHE A 347 -0.12 15.21 -3.08
C PHE A 347 1.29 15.03 -2.49
N VAL A 348 1.56 15.68 -1.37
CA VAL A 348 2.87 15.64 -0.69
C VAL A 348 3.28 14.20 -0.37
N ALA A 349 2.36 13.37 0.14
CA ALA A 349 2.62 11.96 0.43
C ALA A 349 3.04 11.13 -0.80
N GLY A 350 2.76 11.60 -2.01
CA GLY A 350 3.17 10.95 -3.26
C GLY A 350 4.52 11.44 -3.81
N MET A 351 5.18 12.45 -3.21
CA MET A 351 6.40 13.02 -3.77
C MET A 351 7.46 13.49 -2.75
N ASN A 352 7.17 13.43 -1.46
CA ASN A 352 8.02 13.97 -0.40
C ASN A 352 9.39 13.28 -0.25
N HIS A 353 9.60 12.14 -0.90
CA HIS A 353 10.87 11.42 -0.93
C HIS A 353 11.75 11.78 -2.14
N SER A 354 11.36 12.79 -2.93
CA SER A 354 12.19 13.30 -4.04
C SER A 354 13.48 13.92 -3.51
N ASP A 355 14.60 13.74 -4.23
CA ASP A 355 15.91 14.18 -3.74
C ASP A 355 16.02 15.72 -3.71
N CYS A 356 15.43 16.40 -4.70
CA CYS A 356 15.35 17.86 -4.74
C CYS A 356 13.92 18.30 -5.10
N ILE A 357 13.35 19.18 -4.28
CA ILE A 357 11.98 19.70 -4.45
C ILE A 357 12.05 21.21 -4.61
N ILE A 358 11.66 21.72 -5.77
CA ILE A 358 11.52 23.15 -6.07
C ILE A 358 10.02 23.43 -6.21
N SER A 359 9.52 24.46 -5.52
CA SER A 359 8.09 24.78 -5.56
C SER A 359 7.86 26.24 -5.93
N ILE A 360 6.96 26.46 -6.87
CA ILE A 360 6.52 27.77 -7.37
C ILE A 360 5.05 27.94 -6.99
N ASP A 361 4.73 28.90 -6.15
CA ASP A 361 3.36 29.25 -5.81
C ASP A 361 3.27 30.77 -5.49
N SER A 362 2.13 31.38 -5.76
CA SER A 362 1.89 32.79 -5.47
C SER A 362 1.55 33.07 -4.02
N ASP A 363 1.09 32.06 -3.27
CA ASP A 363 0.80 32.15 -1.84
C ASP A 363 2.05 31.79 -1.03
N GLU A 364 2.68 32.79 -0.38
CA GLU A 364 3.84 32.58 0.50
C GLU A 364 3.60 31.61 1.66
N LYS A 365 2.31 31.37 2.01
CA LYS A 365 1.89 30.45 3.07
C LYS A 365 1.46 29.09 2.55
N ALA A 366 1.63 28.83 1.25
CA ALA A 366 1.26 27.55 0.66
C ALA A 366 1.94 26.37 1.41
N PRO A 367 1.18 25.38 1.85
CA PRO A 367 1.70 24.22 2.60
C PRO A 367 2.85 23.49 1.90
N ILE A 368 2.93 23.55 0.56
CA ILE A 368 4.00 22.92 -0.22
C ILE A 368 5.38 23.42 0.20
N PHE A 369 5.51 24.68 0.60
CA PHE A 369 6.78 25.28 1.01
C PHE A 369 7.35 24.68 2.29
N LYS A 370 6.55 23.96 3.09
CA LYS A 370 7.06 23.21 4.25
C LYS A 370 7.82 21.95 3.85
N THR A 371 7.61 21.46 2.64
CA THR A 371 8.24 20.24 2.10
C THR A 371 9.31 20.57 1.06
N ALA A 372 9.20 21.72 0.41
CA ALA A 372 10.14 22.14 -0.64
C ALA A 372 11.51 22.50 -0.07
N HIS A 373 12.56 22.11 -0.81
CA HIS A 373 13.94 22.51 -0.53
C HIS A 373 14.19 23.95 -1.03
N TYR A 374 13.52 24.34 -2.13
CA TYR A 374 13.60 25.70 -2.69
C TYR A 374 12.20 26.23 -2.95
N CYS A 375 11.93 27.41 -2.45
CA CYS A 375 10.64 28.08 -2.52
C CYS A 375 10.73 29.33 -3.40
N LEU A 376 9.99 29.37 -4.48
CA LEU A 376 9.86 30.53 -5.37
C LEU A 376 8.46 31.12 -5.21
N VAL A 377 8.35 32.17 -4.44
CA VAL A 377 7.08 32.88 -4.22
C VAL A 377 6.84 33.87 -5.34
N GLY A 378 5.78 33.67 -6.12
CA GLY A 378 5.41 34.56 -7.21
C GLY A 378 4.50 33.92 -8.26
N ASP A 379 4.13 34.67 -9.28
CA ASP A 379 3.29 34.16 -10.36
C ASP A 379 4.09 33.18 -11.23
N LEU A 380 3.57 31.96 -11.40
CA LEU A 380 4.16 30.95 -12.25
C LEU A 380 4.33 31.41 -13.71
N TYR A 381 3.45 32.28 -14.20
CA TYR A 381 3.51 32.86 -15.54
C TYR A 381 4.66 33.86 -15.74
N GLU A 382 5.24 34.39 -14.66
CA GLU A 382 6.45 35.21 -14.71
C GLU A 382 7.71 34.39 -14.45
N ILE A 383 7.63 33.41 -13.54
CA ILE A 383 8.78 32.64 -13.11
C ILE A 383 9.19 31.57 -14.13
N ILE A 384 8.22 30.81 -14.67
CA ILE A 384 8.53 29.70 -15.57
C ILE A 384 9.17 30.16 -16.88
N PRO A 385 8.71 31.22 -17.56
CA PRO A 385 9.41 31.72 -18.75
C PRO A 385 10.87 32.11 -18.48
N LYS A 386 11.15 32.76 -17.33
CA LYS A 386 12.50 33.12 -16.94
C LYS A 386 13.37 31.89 -16.62
N LEU A 387 12.78 30.84 -16.05
CA LEU A 387 13.47 29.56 -15.86
C LEU A 387 13.80 28.90 -17.19
N ILE A 388 12.88 28.88 -18.14
CA ILE A 388 13.07 28.35 -19.48
C ILE A 388 14.23 29.07 -20.18
N GLU A 389 14.26 30.41 -20.14
CA GLU A 389 15.36 31.21 -20.71
C GLU A 389 16.71 30.87 -20.08
N LYS A 390 16.75 30.76 -18.72
CA LYS A 390 18.00 30.41 -18.02
C LYS A 390 18.47 28.99 -18.32
N VAL A 391 17.55 28.03 -18.40
CA VAL A 391 17.92 26.64 -18.72
C VAL A 391 18.43 26.54 -20.16
N LYS A 392 17.78 27.22 -21.15
CA LYS A 392 18.28 27.32 -22.52
C LYS A 392 19.68 27.92 -22.57
N ALA A 393 19.90 29.04 -21.89
CA ALA A 393 21.21 29.69 -21.84
C ALA A 393 22.30 28.78 -21.19
N ALA A 394 21.95 28.00 -20.16
CA ALA A 394 22.86 27.08 -19.50
C ALA A 394 23.20 25.85 -20.36
N LYS A 395 22.28 25.41 -21.20
CA LYS A 395 22.50 24.28 -22.14
C LYS A 395 23.18 24.71 -23.44
N GLY A 396 23.41 25.99 -23.64
CA GLY A 396 24.08 26.51 -24.85
C GLY A 396 23.19 26.48 -26.09
N ALA A 397 21.88 26.49 -25.90
CA ALA A 397 20.86 26.47 -26.96
C ALA A 397 20.30 27.85 -27.22
#